data_6f49d3b238520ad85ed1ad1ba1d5b013
#
_entry.id   6f49d3b238520ad85ed1ad1ba1d5b013
#
_cell.length_a   1.000
_cell.length_b   1.000
_cell.length_c   1.000
_cell.angle_alpha   90.00
_cell.angle_beta   90.00
_cell.angle_gamma   90.00
#
_symmetry.space_group_name_H-M   'P 1'
#
loop_
_entity.id
_entity.type
_entity.pdbx_description
1 polymer ?
#
loop_
_entity_poly.entity_id
_entity_poly.type
_entity_poly.pdbx_seq_one_letter_code
_entity_poly.pdbx_strand_id
1 'polypeptide(L)'
;MSAAEIPHGTTTASNQGQIVQVIGPVVDVEFSGSTLPEINTALRISNPSISDKAGNLVVEVAQHLGEKSVRCISMDTTDGLVRGMPVVNTGAPIKMPVGREVLGRIMNVVGEPVDERGPVTAKKTLPIHRPAPKFVDQSEKVEMF
;
A
#
# COMPACT_ATOMS: atom_id res chain seq x y z
N MET A 1 24.44 15.19 -27.61
CA MET A 1 23.10 15.02 -27.00
C MET A 1 23.18 13.78 -26.16
N SER A 2 23.38 13.94 -24.86
CA SER A 2 23.59 12.83 -23.91
C SER A 2 22.24 12.47 -23.29
N ALA A 3 21.84 11.21 -23.47
CA ALA A 3 20.65 10.64 -22.81
C ALA A 3 20.99 10.46 -21.31
N ALA A 4 20.22 11.12 -20.45
CA ALA A 4 20.31 10.93 -19.00
C ALA A 4 19.79 9.53 -18.64
N GLU A 5 20.69 8.66 -18.18
CA GLU A 5 20.35 7.41 -17.54
C GLU A 5 19.59 7.67 -16.24
N ILE A 6 18.38 7.12 -16.16
CA ILE A 6 17.62 7.05 -14.91
C ILE A 6 18.28 5.96 -14.06
N PRO A 7 18.72 6.23 -12.83
CA PRO A 7 19.32 5.20 -11.98
C PRO A 7 18.23 4.18 -11.61
N HIS A 8 18.37 2.94 -12.09
CA HIS A 8 17.69 1.79 -11.54
C HIS A 8 18.15 1.61 -10.10
N GLY A 9 17.30 2.04 -9.16
CA GLY A 9 17.53 1.79 -7.74
C GLY A 9 17.69 0.29 -7.50
N THR A 10 18.83 -0.09 -6.99
CA THR A 10 19.19 -1.44 -6.56
C THR A 10 18.18 -1.88 -5.49
N THR A 11 17.18 -2.67 -5.86
CA THR A 11 16.25 -3.29 -4.91
C THR A 11 17.03 -4.35 -4.15
N THR A 12 17.45 -4.02 -2.94
CA THR A 12 18.14 -4.96 -2.05
C THR A 12 17.23 -6.17 -1.80
N ALA A 13 17.77 -7.36 -1.89
CA ALA A 13 17.07 -8.65 -1.74
C ALA A 13 16.30 -8.81 -0.40
N SER A 14 16.54 -7.93 0.58
CA SER A 14 15.85 -7.88 1.88
C SER A 14 14.40 -7.36 1.83
N ASN A 15 13.99 -6.74 0.72
CA ASN A 15 12.66 -6.13 0.58
C ASN A 15 11.70 -6.94 -0.31
N GLN A 16 12.08 -8.14 -0.74
CA GLN A 16 11.24 -8.98 -1.58
C GLN A 16 10.78 -10.22 -0.83
N GLY A 17 9.47 -10.49 -0.94
CA GLY A 17 8.83 -11.71 -0.50
C GLY A 17 8.19 -12.46 -1.67
N GLN A 18 7.59 -13.60 -1.37
CA GLN A 18 6.85 -14.42 -2.31
C GLN A 18 5.51 -14.84 -1.73
N ILE A 19 4.46 -14.90 -2.55
CA ILE A 19 3.17 -15.42 -2.15
C ILE A 19 3.30 -16.92 -1.85
N VAL A 20 2.86 -17.33 -0.66
CA VAL A 20 2.78 -18.76 -0.26
C VAL A 20 1.38 -19.30 -0.36
N GLN A 21 0.37 -18.46 -0.07
CA GLN A 21 -1.03 -18.88 -0.04
C GLN A 21 -1.94 -17.69 -0.34
N VAL A 22 -3.08 -17.96 -1.00
CA VAL A 22 -4.17 -17.01 -1.22
C VAL A 22 -5.46 -17.66 -0.79
N ILE A 23 -6.22 -17.00 0.09
CA ILE A 23 -7.51 -17.45 0.60
C ILE A 23 -8.50 -16.30 0.56
N GLY A 24 -9.28 -16.19 -0.52
CA GLY A 24 -10.13 -15.01 -0.72
C GLY A 24 -9.30 -13.73 -0.69
N PRO A 25 -9.64 -12.74 0.15
CA PRO A 25 -8.90 -11.48 0.24
C PRO A 25 -7.60 -11.59 1.07
N VAL A 26 -7.32 -12.77 1.64
CA VAL A 26 -6.14 -12.99 2.49
C VAL A 26 -4.99 -13.55 1.66
N VAL A 27 -3.82 -12.93 1.77
CA VAL A 27 -2.59 -13.33 1.06
C VAL A 27 -1.50 -13.55 2.10
N ASP A 28 -0.96 -14.77 2.17
CA ASP A 28 0.18 -15.09 3.01
C ASP A 28 1.46 -14.96 2.19
N VAL A 29 2.42 -14.21 2.72
CA VAL A 29 3.68 -13.87 2.05
C VAL A 29 4.85 -14.30 2.91
N GLU A 30 5.83 -14.98 2.31
CA GLU A 30 7.08 -15.37 2.95
C GLU A 30 8.22 -14.45 2.49
N PHE A 31 9.04 -14.04 3.46
CA PHE A 31 10.25 -13.24 3.24
C PHE A 31 11.48 -14.06 3.56
N SER A 32 12.45 -14.07 2.65
CA SER A 32 13.73 -14.79 2.85
C SER A 32 14.71 -14.02 3.74
N GLY A 33 14.43 -12.74 4.03
CA GLY A 33 15.26 -11.88 4.88
C GLY A 33 15.04 -12.12 6.37
N SER A 34 15.93 -11.58 7.19
CA SER A 34 15.87 -11.66 8.66
C SER A 34 14.85 -10.71 9.28
N THR A 35 14.34 -9.73 8.54
CA THR A 35 13.41 -8.70 9.05
C THR A 35 12.11 -8.76 8.30
N LEU A 36 11.02 -9.07 9.03
CA LEU A 36 9.67 -9.03 8.50
C LEU A 36 9.15 -7.58 8.38
N PRO A 37 8.27 -7.29 7.41
CA PRO A 37 7.53 -6.04 7.38
C PRO A 37 6.72 -5.85 8.67
N GLU A 38 6.69 -4.63 9.18
CA GLU A 38 5.86 -4.30 10.34
C GLU A 38 4.36 -4.42 10.01
N ILE A 39 3.54 -4.64 11.04
CA ILE A 39 2.08 -4.61 10.91
C ILE A 39 1.64 -3.25 10.37
N ASN A 40 0.62 -3.23 9.52
CA ASN A 40 0.13 -2.06 8.76
C ASN A 40 1.05 -1.59 7.62
N THR A 41 2.15 -2.28 7.35
CA THR A 41 2.98 -1.97 6.18
C THR A 41 2.27 -2.39 4.89
N ALA A 42 2.31 -1.53 3.87
CA ALA A 42 1.83 -1.83 2.54
C ALA A 42 2.86 -2.64 1.75
N LEU A 43 2.41 -3.72 1.13
CA LEU A 43 3.19 -4.49 0.17
C LEU A 43 2.56 -4.33 -1.22
N ARG A 44 3.37 -4.44 -2.27
CA ARG A 44 2.92 -4.35 -3.66
C ARG A 44 3.14 -5.65 -4.41
N ILE A 45 2.14 -6.03 -5.18
CA ILE A 45 2.13 -7.21 -6.04
C ILE A 45 1.74 -6.76 -7.45
N SER A 46 2.38 -7.32 -8.46
CA SER A 46 1.95 -7.11 -9.85
C SER A 46 0.94 -8.18 -10.22
N ASN A 47 -0.33 -7.79 -10.32
CA ASN A 47 -1.41 -8.71 -10.69
C ASN A 47 -1.89 -8.41 -12.12
N PRO A 48 -1.58 -9.30 -13.09
CA PRO A 48 -1.99 -9.11 -14.48
C PRO A 48 -3.50 -9.07 -14.71
N SER A 49 -4.29 -9.66 -13.79
CA SER A 49 -5.75 -9.64 -13.89
C SER A 49 -6.37 -8.28 -13.59
N ILE A 50 -5.64 -7.38 -12.92
CA ILE A 50 -6.10 -6.01 -12.65
C ILE A 50 -5.67 -5.08 -13.80
N SER A 51 -4.38 -5.07 -14.13
CA SER A 51 -3.81 -4.26 -15.21
C SER A 51 -2.36 -4.65 -15.49
N ASP A 52 -1.81 -4.15 -16.61
CA ASP A 52 -0.39 -4.35 -16.96
C ASP A 52 0.59 -3.50 -16.16
N LYS A 53 0.10 -2.64 -15.25
CA LYS A 53 0.93 -1.77 -14.43
C LYS A 53 1.62 -2.59 -13.33
N ALA A 54 2.93 -2.44 -13.18
CA ALA A 54 3.68 -3.09 -12.12
C ALA A 54 3.25 -2.57 -10.72
N GLY A 55 3.13 -3.50 -9.76
CA GLY A 55 2.75 -3.16 -8.38
C GLY A 55 1.35 -2.56 -8.24
N ASN A 56 0.43 -2.97 -9.11
CA ASN A 56 -0.94 -2.49 -9.18
C ASN A 56 -1.84 -2.97 -8.04
N LEU A 57 -1.50 -4.07 -7.40
CA LEU A 57 -2.22 -4.57 -6.22
C LEU A 57 -1.47 -4.21 -4.95
N VAL A 58 -2.17 -3.59 -4.02
CA VAL A 58 -1.67 -3.29 -2.67
C VAL A 58 -2.30 -4.25 -1.69
N VAL A 59 -1.47 -4.85 -0.83
CA VAL A 59 -1.90 -5.66 0.30
C VAL A 59 -1.29 -5.09 1.58
N GLU A 60 -2.01 -5.13 2.69
CA GLU A 60 -1.55 -4.61 3.98
C GLU A 60 -1.23 -5.75 4.94
N VAL A 61 -0.10 -5.67 5.63
CA VAL A 61 0.30 -6.63 6.65
C VAL A 61 -0.62 -6.52 7.86
N ALA A 62 -1.40 -7.58 8.11
CA ALA A 62 -2.32 -7.66 9.24
C ALA A 62 -1.74 -8.43 10.44
N GLN A 63 -0.92 -9.45 10.18
CA GLN A 63 -0.42 -10.35 11.22
C GLN A 63 0.90 -11.01 10.81
N HIS A 64 1.78 -11.26 11.78
CA HIS A 64 2.92 -12.16 11.62
C HIS A 64 2.48 -13.60 11.93
N LEU A 65 2.79 -14.53 11.03
CA LEU A 65 2.46 -15.96 11.18
C LEU A 65 3.63 -16.80 11.74
N GLY A 66 4.80 -16.20 11.89
CA GLY A 66 6.01 -16.86 12.35
C GLY A 66 7.23 -16.01 12.04
N GLU A 67 8.40 -16.63 12.01
CA GLU A 67 9.68 -15.92 11.84
C GLU A 67 9.90 -15.36 10.41
N LYS A 68 9.21 -15.92 9.40
CA LYS A 68 9.44 -15.56 8.00
C LYS A 68 8.19 -15.21 7.21
N SER A 69 7.01 -15.37 7.78
CA SER A 69 5.75 -15.24 7.05
C SER A 69 4.85 -14.20 7.69
N VAL A 70 4.18 -13.44 6.83
CA VAL A 70 3.18 -12.45 7.21
C VAL A 70 1.85 -12.76 6.53
N ARG A 71 0.76 -12.46 7.20
CA ARG A 71 -0.59 -12.48 6.64
C ARG A 71 -1.00 -11.08 6.27
N CYS A 72 -1.46 -10.95 5.04
CA CYS A 72 -1.85 -9.67 4.47
C CYS A 72 -3.32 -9.69 4.04
N ILE A 73 -3.94 -8.52 4.02
CA ILE A 73 -5.28 -8.30 3.49
C ILE A 73 -5.16 -7.50 2.19
N SER A 74 -5.79 -8.01 1.14
CA SER A 74 -5.78 -7.36 -0.17
C SER A 74 -6.74 -6.19 -0.21
N MET A 75 -6.33 -5.09 -0.85
CA MET A 75 -7.12 -3.88 -1.06
C MET A 75 -7.93 -3.91 -2.37
N ASP A 76 -7.70 -4.93 -3.20
CA ASP A 76 -8.42 -5.16 -4.44
C ASP A 76 -8.53 -6.67 -4.70
N THR A 77 -9.04 -7.07 -5.87
CA THR A 77 -9.22 -8.48 -6.21
C THR A 77 -7.91 -9.28 -6.16
N THR A 78 -8.01 -10.48 -5.63
CA THR A 78 -6.91 -11.47 -5.59
C THR A 78 -6.96 -12.45 -6.76
N ASP A 79 -7.93 -12.28 -7.68
CA ASP A 79 -8.05 -13.12 -8.85
C ASP A 79 -6.77 -13.05 -9.68
N GLY A 80 -6.30 -14.20 -10.14
CA GLY A 80 -5.05 -14.31 -10.91
C GLY A 80 -3.77 -14.34 -10.09
N LEU A 81 -3.82 -14.18 -8.77
CA LEU A 81 -2.66 -14.40 -7.92
C LEU A 81 -2.33 -15.88 -7.84
N VAL A 82 -1.03 -16.20 -7.98
CA VAL A 82 -0.52 -17.56 -7.84
C VAL A 82 0.64 -17.60 -6.85
N ARG A 83 0.82 -18.77 -6.23
CA ARG A 83 1.96 -19.02 -5.35
C ARG A 83 3.28 -18.78 -6.07
N GLY A 84 4.24 -18.18 -5.38
CA GLY A 84 5.57 -17.86 -5.91
C GLY A 84 5.67 -16.50 -6.59
N MET A 85 4.55 -15.76 -6.77
CA MET A 85 4.63 -14.40 -7.29
C MET A 85 5.42 -13.50 -6.35
N PRO A 86 6.25 -12.60 -6.92
CA PRO A 86 7.07 -11.68 -6.12
C PRO A 86 6.20 -10.60 -5.47
N VAL A 87 6.55 -10.28 -4.24
CA VAL A 87 5.94 -9.24 -3.42
C VAL A 87 7.00 -8.25 -2.99
N VAL A 88 6.74 -6.96 -3.16
CA VAL A 88 7.67 -5.90 -2.80
C VAL A 88 7.19 -5.20 -1.52
N ASN A 89 8.05 -5.18 -0.50
CA ASN A 89 7.80 -4.40 0.71
C ASN A 89 8.09 -2.92 0.44
N THR A 90 7.09 -2.05 0.69
CA THR A 90 7.24 -0.59 0.52
C THR A 90 7.93 0.08 1.71
N GLY A 91 8.03 -0.60 2.84
CA GLY A 91 8.58 -0.05 4.08
C GLY A 91 7.73 1.05 4.73
N ALA A 92 6.51 1.23 4.28
CA ALA A 92 5.61 2.27 4.78
C ALA A 92 4.15 1.81 4.76
N PRO A 93 3.28 2.36 5.62
CA PRO A 93 1.84 2.10 5.55
C PRO A 93 1.21 2.75 4.32
N ILE A 94 -0.02 2.35 4.01
CA ILE A 94 -0.84 3.02 2.99
C ILE A 94 -0.99 4.49 3.36
N LYS A 95 -0.77 5.38 2.38
CA LYS A 95 -0.86 6.84 2.56
C LYS A 95 -1.93 7.41 1.65
N MET A 96 -2.71 8.34 2.20
CA MET A 96 -3.74 9.07 1.45
C MET A 96 -3.29 10.51 1.21
N PRO A 97 -3.51 11.05 0.00
CA PRO A 97 -3.33 12.48 -0.24
C PRO A 97 -4.32 13.28 0.60
N VAL A 98 -3.86 14.38 1.16
CA VAL A 98 -4.66 15.27 2.01
C VAL A 98 -4.43 16.73 1.64
N GLY A 99 -5.40 17.58 1.92
CA GLY A 99 -5.34 19.00 1.64
C GLY A 99 -6.57 19.49 0.87
N ARG A 100 -6.56 20.76 0.50
CA ARG A 100 -7.68 21.36 -0.27
C ARG A 100 -7.79 20.80 -1.67
N GLU A 101 -6.70 20.27 -2.21
CA GLU A 101 -6.60 19.69 -3.55
C GLU A 101 -7.41 18.39 -3.72
N VAL A 102 -7.78 17.75 -2.61
CA VAL A 102 -8.60 16.53 -2.62
C VAL A 102 -10.10 16.81 -2.50
N LEU A 103 -10.50 18.04 -2.25
CA LEU A 103 -11.92 18.39 -2.12
C LEU A 103 -12.66 18.17 -3.45
N GLY A 104 -13.81 17.48 -3.38
CA GLY A 104 -14.62 17.14 -4.55
C GLY A 104 -13.99 16.07 -5.46
N ARG A 105 -12.95 15.36 -5.01
CA ARG A 105 -12.33 14.24 -5.70
C ARG A 105 -12.76 12.91 -5.09
N ILE A 106 -12.86 11.89 -5.94
CA ILE A 106 -13.15 10.52 -5.53
C ILE A 106 -11.89 9.69 -5.73
N MET A 107 -11.47 9.00 -4.69
CA MET A 107 -10.25 8.19 -4.67
C MET A 107 -10.57 6.78 -4.16
N ASN A 108 -9.79 5.81 -4.62
CA ASN A 108 -9.83 4.45 -4.09
C ASN A 108 -9.12 4.36 -2.72
N VAL A 109 -9.14 3.17 -2.11
CA VAL A 109 -8.55 2.91 -0.78
C VAL A 109 -7.04 3.11 -0.70
N VAL A 110 -6.35 3.17 -1.84
CA VAL A 110 -4.90 3.42 -1.91
C VAL A 110 -4.56 4.86 -2.31
N GLY A 111 -5.57 5.75 -2.43
CA GLY A 111 -5.38 7.17 -2.72
C GLY A 111 -5.23 7.52 -4.20
N GLU A 112 -5.57 6.59 -5.10
CA GLU A 112 -5.58 6.86 -6.54
C GLU A 112 -6.95 7.42 -6.96
N PRO A 113 -7.00 8.46 -7.82
CA PRO A 113 -8.26 9.03 -8.28
C PRO A 113 -9.01 8.05 -9.20
N VAL A 114 -10.32 7.92 -8.99
CA VAL A 114 -11.24 7.09 -9.79
C VAL A 114 -12.34 7.91 -10.44
N ASP A 115 -12.29 9.23 -10.35
CA ASP A 115 -13.29 10.18 -10.83
C ASP A 115 -13.04 10.68 -12.27
N GLU A 116 -12.08 10.10 -12.99
CA GLU A 116 -11.67 10.45 -14.37
C GLU A 116 -11.24 11.92 -14.56
N ARG A 117 -10.98 12.65 -13.46
CA ARG A 117 -10.59 14.07 -13.49
C ARG A 117 -9.05 14.26 -13.49
N GLY A 118 -8.29 13.23 -13.83
CA GLY A 118 -6.83 13.27 -13.85
C GLY A 118 -6.20 13.15 -12.45
N PRO A 119 -4.87 13.25 -12.35
CA PRO A 119 -4.13 13.03 -11.10
C PRO A 119 -4.48 14.05 -10.01
N VAL A 120 -4.39 13.63 -8.75
CA VAL A 120 -4.50 14.52 -7.60
C VAL A 120 -3.11 15.12 -7.31
N THR A 121 -3.02 16.45 -7.32
CA THR A 121 -1.76 17.20 -7.11
C THR A 121 -1.56 17.60 -5.65
N ALA A 122 -1.98 16.76 -4.71
CA ALA A 122 -1.82 17.04 -3.29
C ALA A 122 -0.33 17.10 -2.90
N LYS A 123 0.02 18.14 -2.16
CA LYS A 123 1.40 18.36 -1.67
C LYS A 123 1.75 17.53 -0.44
N LYS A 124 0.74 17.00 0.24
CA LYS A 124 0.88 16.27 1.50
C LYS A 124 0.14 14.94 1.44
N THR A 125 0.77 13.90 1.98
CA THR A 125 0.14 12.60 2.20
C THR A 125 0.23 12.25 3.69
N LEU A 126 -0.77 11.55 4.21
CA LEU A 126 -0.77 11.05 5.58
C LEU A 126 -1.06 9.55 5.58
N PRO A 127 -0.45 8.78 6.52
CA PRO A 127 -0.77 7.37 6.67
C PRO A 127 -2.23 7.21 7.14
N ILE A 128 -2.88 6.13 6.72
CA ILE A 128 -4.25 5.83 7.12
C ILE A 128 -4.34 5.43 8.60
N HIS A 129 -3.29 4.77 9.13
CA HIS A 129 -3.19 4.43 10.55
C HIS A 129 -2.58 5.59 11.30
N ARG A 130 -3.41 6.27 12.09
CA ARG A 130 -3.02 7.42 12.88
C ARG A 130 -3.56 7.31 14.32
N PRO A 131 -2.81 7.79 15.32
CA PRO A 131 -3.36 7.92 16.66
C PRO A 131 -4.52 8.91 16.69
N ALA A 132 -5.43 8.72 17.62
CA ALA A 132 -6.51 9.69 17.86
C ALA A 132 -5.94 11.09 18.17
N PRO A 133 -6.67 12.18 17.82
CA PRO A 133 -6.27 13.52 18.19
C PRO A 133 -6.16 13.65 19.73
N LYS A 134 -5.16 14.39 20.19
CA LYS A 134 -5.04 14.70 21.61
C LYS A 134 -6.21 15.57 22.05
N PHE A 135 -6.58 15.49 23.34
CA PHE A 135 -7.67 16.27 23.89
C PHE A 135 -7.53 17.79 23.64
N VAL A 136 -6.31 18.30 23.71
CA VAL A 136 -5.99 19.71 23.44
C VAL A 136 -6.20 20.15 21.99
N ASP A 137 -6.24 19.20 21.06
CA ASP A 137 -6.42 19.46 19.62
C ASP A 137 -7.90 19.31 19.19
N GLN A 138 -8.78 18.97 20.14
CA GLN A 138 -10.21 18.80 19.87
C GLN A 138 -10.93 20.14 19.95
N SER A 139 -11.87 20.38 19.03
CA SER A 139 -12.72 21.57 19.06
C SER A 139 -13.79 21.42 20.16
N GLU A 140 -13.95 22.42 21.00
CA GLU A 140 -15.02 22.50 22.01
C GLU A 140 -16.37 22.98 21.40
N LYS A 141 -16.36 23.37 20.13
CA LYS A 141 -17.58 23.83 19.46
C LYS A 141 -18.46 22.64 19.08
N VAL A 142 -19.67 22.65 19.57
CA VAL A 142 -20.74 21.78 19.12
C VAL A 142 -21.31 22.38 17.83
N GLU A 143 -21.03 21.75 16.68
CA GLU A 143 -21.61 22.13 15.40
C GLU A 143 -22.66 21.09 15.03
N MET A 144 -23.89 21.56 14.71
CA MET A 144 -24.91 20.69 14.14
C MET A 144 -24.63 20.50 12.64
N PHE A 145 -24.69 19.25 12.19
CA PHE A 145 -24.57 18.89 10.78
C PHE A 145 -25.87 19.17 10.02
#